data_c2756691857112cba9e98b839dda9644
#
_entry.id   c2756691857112cba9e98b839dda9644
#
_cell.length_a   1.000
_cell.length_b   1.000
_cell.length_c   1.000
_cell.angle_alpha   90.00
_cell.angle_beta   90.00
_cell.angle_gamma   90.00
#
_symmetry.space_group_name_H-M   'P 1'
#
loop_
_entity.id
_entity.type
_entity.pdbx_description
1 polymer ?
#
loop_
_entity_poly.entity_id
_entity_poly.type
_entity_poly.pdbx_seq_one_letter_code
_entity_poly.pdbx_strand_id
1 'polypeptide(L)'
;MQTTIDHTIELPSGEEFDPTDALKSSSYGPAVYIGFWGLYNGGDLYGNWCDLQEADTAEKIQACIDFLRLKFCPDKTDPRYLDTEEWMFQDSEYLPSFLRTENPDLSQLESYVEAWMEIPDGDEEAYQVFCENDSQVHSTEEFREAYRGAWDSGADFAEDYYEQQGVEIHSELASYIDWERVWHGEFECADGWSVTSKTTRKTLVFIG
;
A
#
# COMPACT_ATOMS: atom_id res chain seq x y z
N MET A 1 -16.61 -36.47 -5.05
CA MET A 1 -16.81 -35.50 -3.97
C MET A 1 -15.44 -35.11 -3.48
N GLN A 2 -14.96 -33.90 -3.80
CA GLN A 2 -13.76 -33.35 -3.17
C GLN A 2 -14.16 -32.89 -1.76
N THR A 3 -13.62 -33.54 -0.76
CA THR A 3 -13.75 -33.07 0.63
C THR A 3 -12.90 -31.81 0.72
N THR A 4 -13.53 -30.65 0.82
CA THR A 4 -12.83 -29.41 1.15
C THR A 4 -12.28 -29.62 2.56
N ILE A 5 -10.96 -29.58 2.72
CA ILE A 5 -10.32 -29.60 4.04
C ILE A 5 -10.53 -28.20 4.62
N ASP A 6 -11.14 -28.13 5.76
CA ASP A 6 -11.33 -26.90 6.52
C ASP A 6 -10.00 -26.56 7.21
N HIS A 7 -9.46 -25.38 6.94
CA HIS A 7 -8.22 -24.85 7.52
C HIS A 7 -8.48 -23.70 8.49
N THR A 8 -9.74 -23.47 8.84
CA THR A 8 -10.15 -22.41 9.76
C THR A 8 -9.49 -22.59 11.13
N ILE A 9 -8.91 -21.51 11.64
CA ILE A 9 -8.31 -21.43 12.95
C ILE A 9 -8.95 -20.28 13.74
N GLU A 10 -8.91 -20.37 15.07
CA GLU A 10 -9.27 -19.27 15.95
C GLU A 10 -8.03 -18.43 16.25
N LEU A 11 -8.09 -17.14 15.92
CA LEU A 11 -7.03 -16.17 16.20
C LEU A 11 -7.00 -15.77 17.67
N PRO A 12 -5.91 -15.18 18.19
CA PRO A 12 -5.85 -14.63 19.54
C PRO A 12 -6.94 -13.61 19.85
N SER A 13 -7.40 -12.85 18.84
CA SER A 13 -8.56 -11.94 18.93
C SER A 13 -9.89 -12.65 19.16
N GLY A 14 -9.99 -13.97 18.92
CA GLY A 14 -11.22 -14.76 18.92
C GLY A 14 -11.96 -14.78 17.57
N GLU A 15 -11.38 -14.18 16.51
CA GLU A 15 -11.89 -14.24 15.15
C GLU A 15 -11.56 -15.61 14.52
N GLU A 16 -12.48 -16.18 13.74
CA GLU A 16 -12.23 -17.36 12.89
C GLU A 16 -11.63 -16.91 11.55
N PHE A 17 -10.52 -17.53 11.15
CA PHE A 17 -9.79 -17.19 9.93
C PHE A 17 -9.29 -18.44 9.21
N ASP A 18 -9.49 -18.54 7.89
CA ASP A 18 -8.84 -19.54 7.04
C ASP A 18 -7.65 -18.91 6.29
N PRO A 19 -6.40 -19.24 6.63
CA PRO A 19 -5.24 -18.69 5.96
C PRO A 19 -5.21 -18.94 4.44
N THR A 20 -5.93 -19.95 3.94
CA THR A 20 -5.96 -20.25 2.51
C THR A 20 -6.74 -19.22 1.69
N ASP A 21 -7.61 -18.45 2.33
CA ASP A 21 -8.35 -17.36 1.67
C ASP A 21 -7.43 -16.20 1.33
N ALA A 22 -6.46 -15.91 2.18
CA ALA A 22 -5.46 -14.87 1.97
C ALA A 22 -4.23 -15.34 1.19
N LEU A 23 -3.87 -16.63 1.24
CA LEU A 23 -2.69 -17.19 0.57
C LEU A 23 -2.89 -17.35 -0.94
N LYS A 24 -3.11 -16.23 -1.61
CA LYS A 24 -3.30 -16.10 -3.06
C LYS A 24 -2.65 -14.80 -3.55
N SER A 25 -2.42 -14.68 -4.85
CA SER A 25 -2.08 -13.38 -5.45
C SER A 25 -3.27 -12.44 -5.34
N SER A 26 -3.03 -11.21 -4.89
CA SER A 26 -4.04 -10.15 -5.01
C SER A 26 -4.29 -9.83 -6.48
N SER A 27 -5.53 -9.55 -6.84
CA SER A 27 -5.86 -9.09 -8.18
C SER A 27 -5.59 -7.58 -8.34
N TYR A 28 -5.69 -6.84 -7.24
CA TYR A 28 -5.44 -5.41 -7.14
C TYR A 28 -5.41 -5.00 -5.67
N GLY A 29 -4.25 -4.62 -5.18
CA GLY A 29 -4.08 -4.16 -3.81
C GLY A 29 -2.79 -4.66 -3.14
N PRO A 30 -2.56 -4.26 -1.90
CA PRO A 30 -1.37 -4.63 -1.13
C PRO A 30 -1.22 -6.15 -1.01
N ALA A 31 -0.07 -6.67 -1.39
CA ALA A 31 0.26 -8.08 -1.27
C ALA A 31 1.75 -8.27 -0.99
N VAL A 32 2.09 -9.38 -0.35
CA VAL A 32 3.48 -9.78 -0.06
C VAL A 32 3.72 -11.23 -0.44
N TYR A 33 4.94 -11.54 -0.88
CA TYR A 33 5.35 -12.92 -1.06
C TYR A 33 6.08 -13.39 0.20
N ILE A 34 5.43 -14.24 0.98
CA ILE A 34 5.99 -14.82 2.20
C ILE A 34 6.92 -15.97 1.83
N GLY A 35 8.18 -15.87 2.23
CA GLY A 35 9.18 -16.92 2.09
C GLY A 35 9.96 -17.17 3.37
N PHE A 36 10.99 -18.02 3.31
CA PHE A 36 11.77 -18.43 4.47
C PHE A 36 13.27 -18.40 4.17
N TRP A 37 14.04 -17.75 5.04
CA TRP A 37 15.48 -17.56 4.87
C TRP A 37 16.27 -18.85 4.73
N GLY A 38 16.00 -19.84 5.60
CA GLY A 38 16.71 -21.13 5.53
C GLY A 38 16.48 -21.85 4.21
N LEU A 39 15.25 -21.85 3.71
CA LEU A 39 14.90 -22.47 2.42
C LEU A 39 15.53 -21.71 1.26
N TYR A 40 15.44 -20.38 1.26
CA TYR A 40 16.03 -19.53 0.23
C TYR A 40 17.55 -19.74 0.11
N ASN A 41 18.25 -19.77 1.26
CA ASN A 41 19.70 -20.05 1.31
C ASN A 41 20.04 -21.48 0.87
N GLY A 42 19.13 -22.43 1.07
CA GLY A 42 19.22 -23.79 0.55
C GLY A 42 18.91 -23.94 -0.94
N GLY A 43 18.48 -22.86 -1.61
CA GLY A 43 18.09 -22.86 -3.03
C GLY A 43 16.65 -23.30 -3.29
N ASP A 44 15.82 -23.36 -2.25
CA ASP A 44 14.38 -23.63 -2.35
C ASP A 44 13.59 -22.32 -2.23
N LEU A 45 12.81 -22.00 -3.27
CA LEU A 45 11.96 -20.80 -3.33
C LEU A 45 10.55 -21.07 -2.79
N TYR A 46 10.43 -21.94 -1.80
CA TYR A 46 9.14 -22.21 -1.17
C TYR A 46 8.58 -20.98 -0.50
N GLY A 47 7.32 -20.67 -0.83
CA GLY A 47 6.58 -19.55 -0.28
C GLY A 47 5.24 -19.40 -1.01
N ASN A 48 4.50 -18.36 -0.68
CA ASN A 48 3.28 -18.00 -1.39
C ASN A 48 2.99 -16.50 -1.27
N TRP A 49 2.27 -15.97 -2.26
CA TRP A 49 1.65 -14.67 -2.14
C TRP A 49 0.61 -14.68 -1.03
N CYS A 50 0.52 -13.57 -0.33
CA CYS A 50 -0.48 -13.28 0.68
C CYS A 50 -1.16 -11.96 0.31
N ASP A 51 -2.45 -12.01 0.06
CA ASP A 51 -3.32 -10.85 -0.16
C ASP A 51 -3.57 -10.19 1.19
N LEU A 52 -3.05 -8.98 1.36
CA LEU A 52 -3.15 -8.26 2.63
C LEU A 52 -4.53 -7.65 2.87
N GLN A 53 -5.39 -7.58 1.88
CA GLN A 53 -6.78 -7.16 2.08
C GLN A 53 -7.61 -8.24 2.77
N GLU A 54 -7.23 -9.52 2.60
CA GLU A 54 -7.82 -10.66 3.32
C GLU A 54 -7.09 -10.92 4.65
N ALA A 55 -5.77 -10.72 4.69
CA ALA A 55 -4.94 -10.82 5.89
C ALA A 55 -4.61 -9.41 6.41
N ASP A 56 -5.64 -8.64 6.73
CA ASP A 56 -5.59 -7.22 7.05
C ASP A 56 -5.05 -6.89 8.44
N THR A 57 -4.76 -7.89 9.28
CA THR A 57 -4.18 -7.72 10.62
C THR A 57 -2.87 -8.47 10.77
N ALA A 58 -2.03 -8.01 11.70
CA ALA A 58 -0.78 -8.68 12.06
C ALA A 58 -1.01 -10.14 12.48
N GLU A 59 -2.12 -10.44 13.17
CA GLU A 59 -2.49 -11.80 13.57
C GLU A 59 -2.80 -12.69 12.36
N LYS A 60 -3.53 -12.19 11.37
CA LYS A 60 -3.86 -12.93 10.13
C LYS A 60 -2.61 -13.18 9.29
N ILE A 61 -1.73 -12.18 9.16
CA ILE A 61 -0.44 -12.35 8.47
C ILE A 61 0.40 -13.43 9.17
N GLN A 62 0.49 -13.38 10.50
CA GLN A 62 1.21 -14.39 11.29
C GLN A 62 0.60 -15.79 11.11
N ALA A 63 -0.73 -15.89 11.04
CA ALA A 63 -1.43 -17.14 10.77
C ALA A 63 -1.10 -17.71 9.38
N CYS A 64 -0.98 -16.86 8.37
CA CYS A 64 -0.52 -17.26 7.02
C CYS A 64 0.92 -17.79 7.05
N ILE A 65 1.82 -17.13 7.77
CA ILE A 65 3.21 -17.57 7.93
C ILE A 65 3.25 -18.95 8.61
N ASP A 66 2.53 -19.12 9.70
CA ASP A 66 2.50 -20.39 10.45
C ASP A 66 1.85 -21.53 9.66
N PHE A 67 0.82 -21.23 8.88
CA PHE A 67 0.22 -22.17 7.95
C PHE A 67 1.22 -22.66 6.88
N LEU A 68 1.97 -21.74 6.27
CA LEU A 68 2.99 -22.10 5.28
C LEU A 68 4.11 -22.95 5.88
N ARG A 69 4.55 -22.64 7.11
CA ARG A 69 5.54 -23.45 7.84
C ARG A 69 5.05 -24.89 8.05
N LEU A 70 3.82 -25.04 8.57
CA LEU A 70 3.23 -26.36 8.81
C LEU A 70 2.94 -27.13 7.51
N LYS A 71 2.58 -26.42 6.45
CA LYS A 71 2.38 -27.01 5.12
C LYS A 71 3.68 -27.54 4.53
N PHE A 72 4.80 -26.82 4.74
CA PHE A 72 6.13 -27.27 4.31
C PHE A 72 6.61 -28.46 5.14
N CYS A 73 6.54 -28.37 6.45
CA CYS A 73 7.00 -29.39 7.38
C CYS A 73 6.01 -29.58 8.54
N PRO A 74 5.06 -30.55 8.43
CA PRO A 74 4.06 -30.80 9.46
C PRO A 74 4.66 -31.30 10.79
N ASP A 75 5.82 -31.95 10.73
CA ASP A 75 6.53 -32.44 11.92
C ASP A 75 7.51 -31.38 12.43
N LYS A 76 7.13 -30.67 13.49
CA LYS A 76 7.97 -29.65 14.13
C LYS A 76 9.28 -30.19 14.72
N THR A 77 9.43 -31.52 14.85
CA THR A 77 10.68 -32.17 15.30
C THR A 77 11.63 -32.52 14.16
N ASP A 78 11.17 -32.43 12.91
CA ASP A 78 12.02 -32.62 11.73
C ASP A 78 13.02 -31.46 11.63
N PRO A 79 14.33 -31.73 11.43
CA PRO A 79 15.32 -30.66 11.25
C PRO A 79 14.98 -29.66 10.15
N ARG A 80 14.27 -30.05 9.10
CA ARG A 80 13.83 -29.17 8.02
C ARG A 80 12.84 -28.09 8.48
N TYR A 81 12.16 -28.30 9.63
CA TYR A 81 11.30 -27.27 10.22
C TYR A 81 12.11 -26.05 10.65
N LEU A 82 13.37 -26.22 11.06
CA LEU A 82 14.27 -25.12 11.40
C LEU A 82 14.56 -24.20 10.21
N ASP A 83 14.54 -24.73 8.97
CA ASP A 83 14.74 -23.92 7.76
C ASP A 83 13.60 -22.94 7.50
N THR A 84 12.47 -23.09 8.20
CA THR A 84 11.31 -22.17 8.17
C THR A 84 11.20 -21.28 9.40
N GLU A 85 12.19 -21.26 10.29
CA GLU A 85 12.15 -20.53 11.56
C GLU A 85 12.15 -19.01 11.33
N GLU A 86 12.97 -18.55 10.40
CA GLU A 86 13.06 -17.15 9.98
C GLU A 86 12.31 -16.95 8.66
N TRP A 87 11.20 -16.21 8.74
CA TRP A 87 10.44 -15.81 7.56
C TRP A 87 10.92 -14.45 7.02
N MET A 88 10.58 -14.15 5.77
CA MET A 88 10.83 -12.87 5.13
C MET A 88 9.78 -12.57 4.07
N PHE A 89 9.60 -11.30 3.75
CA PHE A 89 8.92 -10.89 2.53
C PHE A 89 9.94 -10.80 1.38
N GLN A 90 9.81 -11.68 0.40
CA GLN A 90 10.71 -11.75 -0.75
C GLN A 90 10.32 -10.78 -1.85
N ASP A 91 9.03 -10.44 -1.93
CA ASP A 91 8.47 -9.51 -2.92
C ASP A 91 7.22 -8.86 -2.35
N SER A 92 6.78 -7.74 -2.96
CA SER A 92 5.60 -7.01 -2.53
C SER A 92 4.99 -6.20 -3.65
N GLU A 93 3.67 -6.04 -3.62
CA GLU A 93 2.90 -5.22 -4.55
C GLU A 93 2.10 -4.15 -3.77
N TYR A 94 1.94 -2.97 -4.36
CA TYR A 94 1.19 -1.82 -3.84
C TYR A 94 1.59 -1.35 -2.42
N LEU A 95 2.83 -1.57 -2.02
CA LEU A 95 3.38 -1.05 -0.77
C LEU A 95 4.34 0.12 -1.03
N PRO A 96 4.42 1.13 -0.15
CA PRO A 96 5.45 2.16 -0.20
C PRO A 96 6.83 1.56 0.13
N SER A 97 7.92 2.17 -0.35
CA SER A 97 9.27 1.60 -0.30
C SER A 97 9.75 1.26 1.11
N PHE A 98 9.37 2.07 2.10
CA PHE A 98 9.76 1.85 3.49
C PHE A 98 9.11 0.63 4.14
N LEU A 99 7.98 0.12 3.59
CA LEU A 99 7.34 -1.13 4.00
C LEU A 99 7.80 -2.34 3.16
N ARG A 100 8.53 -2.12 2.06
CA ARG A 100 9.10 -3.19 1.22
C ARG A 100 10.40 -3.75 1.80
N THR A 101 10.40 -4.04 3.08
CA THR A 101 11.55 -4.63 3.75
C THR A 101 11.32 -6.13 3.93
N GLU A 102 12.41 -6.89 4.06
CA GLU A 102 12.33 -8.35 4.27
C GLU A 102 11.61 -8.72 5.56
N ASN A 103 11.61 -7.84 6.54
CA ASN A 103 11.02 -8.08 7.86
C ASN A 103 10.42 -6.77 8.41
N PRO A 104 9.30 -6.30 7.83
CA PRO A 104 8.67 -5.07 8.27
C PRO A 104 7.99 -5.22 9.63
N ASP A 105 7.71 -4.09 10.27
CA ASP A 105 6.81 -4.04 11.41
C ASP A 105 5.37 -4.36 10.93
N LEU A 106 4.84 -5.50 11.37
CA LEU A 106 3.50 -5.95 10.96
C LEU A 106 2.40 -4.98 11.42
N SER A 107 2.61 -4.23 12.49
CA SER A 107 1.62 -3.24 12.95
C SER A 107 1.55 -2.01 12.03
N GLN A 108 2.68 -1.60 11.44
CA GLN A 108 2.68 -0.56 10.42
C GLN A 108 2.04 -1.04 9.12
N LEU A 109 2.28 -2.30 8.77
CA LEU A 109 1.66 -2.93 7.60
C LEU A 109 0.13 -3.01 7.75
N GLU A 110 -0.36 -3.45 8.93
CA GLU A 110 -1.77 -3.45 9.29
C GLU A 110 -2.38 -2.05 9.14
N SER A 111 -1.77 -1.03 9.75
CA SER A 111 -2.26 0.35 9.65
C SER A 111 -2.31 0.87 8.20
N TYR A 112 -1.32 0.48 7.37
CA TYR A 112 -1.31 0.85 5.96
C TYR A 112 -2.44 0.17 5.18
N VAL A 113 -2.67 -1.12 5.41
CA VAL A 113 -3.72 -1.89 4.74
C VAL A 113 -5.11 -1.39 5.15
N GLU A 114 -5.32 -1.13 6.45
CA GLU A 114 -6.57 -0.54 6.95
C GLU A 114 -6.88 0.78 6.25
N ALA A 115 -5.91 1.69 6.20
CA ALA A 115 -6.09 2.96 5.49
C ALA A 115 -6.30 2.76 3.98
N TRP A 116 -5.53 1.87 3.33
CA TRP A 116 -5.68 1.55 1.91
C TRP A 116 -7.11 1.11 1.56
N MET A 117 -7.73 0.27 2.38
CA MET A 117 -9.09 -0.24 2.14
C MET A 117 -10.17 0.86 2.21
N GLU A 118 -9.86 2.00 2.82
CA GLU A 118 -10.76 3.15 2.89
C GLU A 118 -10.51 4.20 1.79
N ILE A 119 -9.44 4.05 1.00
CA ILE A 119 -9.13 4.98 -0.10
C ILE A 119 -10.14 4.79 -1.24
N PRO A 120 -10.68 5.87 -1.83
CA PRO A 120 -11.54 5.77 -2.99
C PRO A 120 -10.85 5.13 -4.19
N ASP A 121 -11.62 4.35 -4.96
CA ASP A 121 -11.15 3.74 -6.20
C ASP A 121 -10.53 4.79 -7.14
N GLY A 122 -9.29 4.55 -7.53
CA GLY A 122 -8.50 5.42 -8.41
C GLY A 122 -7.52 6.36 -7.71
N ASP A 123 -7.60 6.50 -6.37
CA ASP A 123 -6.71 7.34 -5.57
C ASP A 123 -5.60 6.53 -4.85
N GLU A 124 -5.55 5.21 -5.04
CA GLU A 124 -4.64 4.30 -4.32
C GLU A 124 -3.16 4.62 -4.60
N GLU A 125 -2.82 4.96 -5.85
CA GLU A 125 -1.46 5.39 -6.19
C GLU A 125 -1.10 6.70 -5.48
N ALA A 126 -2.06 7.62 -5.36
CA ALA A 126 -1.86 8.88 -4.65
C ALA A 126 -1.61 8.65 -3.16
N TYR A 127 -2.37 7.75 -2.52
CA TYR A 127 -2.14 7.39 -1.13
C TYR A 127 -0.77 6.74 -0.91
N GLN A 128 -0.39 5.78 -1.76
CA GLN A 128 0.94 5.17 -1.71
C GLN A 128 2.05 6.21 -1.81
N VAL A 129 1.93 7.15 -2.75
CA VAL A 129 2.90 8.24 -2.95
C VAL A 129 2.91 9.21 -1.78
N PHE A 130 1.76 9.47 -1.16
CA PHE A 130 1.66 10.31 0.02
C PHE A 130 2.45 9.72 1.20
N CYS A 131 2.26 8.44 1.49
CA CYS A 131 3.04 7.72 2.50
C CYS A 131 4.53 7.63 2.16
N GLU A 132 4.89 7.52 0.87
CA GLU A 132 6.26 7.45 0.39
C GLU A 132 7.03 8.75 0.65
N ASN A 133 6.35 9.91 0.59
CA ASN A 133 6.97 11.23 0.64
C ASN A 133 7.78 11.48 1.91
N ASP A 134 7.28 11.04 3.05
CA ASP A 134 7.96 11.17 4.35
C ASP A 134 8.29 9.83 5.02
N SER A 135 8.04 8.72 4.33
CA SER A 135 8.27 7.35 4.80
C SER A 135 7.48 7.00 6.06
N GLN A 136 6.23 7.44 6.14
CA GLN A 136 5.30 7.16 7.22
C GLN A 136 3.96 6.64 6.68
N VAL A 137 3.27 5.85 7.50
CA VAL A 137 1.87 5.50 7.26
C VAL A 137 0.99 6.62 7.78
N HIS A 138 0.15 7.16 6.94
CA HIS A 138 -0.81 8.20 7.26
C HIS A 138 -2.24 7.64 7.30
N SER A 139 -3.08 8.28 8.11
CA SER A 139 -4.51 8.02 8.11
C SER A 139 -5.18 8.50 6.81
N THR A 140 -6.33 7.93 6.50
CA THR A 140 -7.15 8.40 5.38
C THR A 140 -7.62 9.84 5.54
N GLU A 141 -7.74 10.32 6.77
CA GLU A 141 -8.11 11.71 7.06
C GLU A 141 -6.97 12.67 6.68
N GLU A 142 -5.73 12.40 7.11
CA GLU A 142 -4.54 13.18 6.73
C GLU A 142 -4.35 13.21 5.22
N PHE A 143 -4.53 12.06 4.56
CA PHE A 143 -4.47 11.99 3.10
C PHE A 143 -5.54 12.86 2.43
N ARG A 144 -6.80 12.78 2.87
CA ARG A 144 -7.91 13.59 2.31
C ARG A 144 -7.72 15.09 2.56
N GLU A 145 -7.09 15.46 3.67
CA GLU A 145 -6.76 16.85 3.98
C GLU A 145 -5.64 17.38 3.08
N ALA A 146 -4.71 16.55 2.66
CA ALA A 146 -3.58 16.94 1.82
C ALA A 146 -3.87 16.80 0.31
N TYR A 147 -4.52 15.72 -0.11
CA TYR A 147 -4.69 15.41 -1.53
C TYR A 147 -5.69 16.31 -2.22
N ARG A 148 -5.30 16.88 -3.38
CA ARG A 148 -6.10 17.83 -4.18
C ARG A 148 -6.52 17.27 -5.54
N GLY A 149 -6.25 15.98 -5.79
CA GLY A 149 -6.65 15.31 -7.02
C GLY A 149 -5.54 15.15 -8.05
N ALA A 150 -5.93 14.59 -9.20
CA ALA A 150 -5.05 14.31 -10.33
C ALA A 150 -5.33 15.25 -11.50
N TRP A 151 -4.36 16.06 -11.88
CA TRP A 151 -4.44 17.15 -12.84
C TRP A 151 -3.56 16.89 -14.07
N ASP A 152 -3.74 17.64 -15.14
CA ASP A 152 -2.81 17.57 -16.29
C ASP A 152 -1.45 18.18 -15.92
N SER A 153 -1.48 19.27 -15.12
CA SER A 153 -0.28 19.92 -14.58
C SER A 153 -0.59 20.63 -13.25
N GLY A 154 0.43 21.11 -12.55
CA GLY A 154 0.26 22.01 -11.41
C GLY A 154 -0.37 23.36 -11.82
N ALA A 155 -0.10 23.80 -13.06
CA ALA A 155 -0.72 25.00 -13.62
C ALA A 155 -2.24 24.85 -13.75
N ASP A 156 -2.72 23.71 -14.25
CA ASP A 156 -4.16 23.44 -14.37
C ASP A 156 -4.84 23.38 -13.00
N PHE A 157 -4.18 22.81 -12.02
CA PHE A 157 -4.66 22.87 -10.62
C PHE A 157 -4.76 24.31 -10.13
N ALA A 158 -3.72 25.12 -10.34
CA ALA A 158 -3.69 26.50 -9.86
C ALA A 158 -4.79 27.34 -10.50
N GLU A 159 -5.04 27.19 -11.80
CA GLU A 159 -6.12 27.86 -12.52
C GLU A 159 -7.48 27.50 -11.93
N ASP A 160 -7.78 26.21 -11.82
CA ASP A 160 -9.05 25.71 -11.26
C ASP A 160 -9.26 26.15 -9.80
N TYR A 161 -8.18 26.12 -8.99
CA TYR A 161 -8.25 26.58 -7.59
C TYR A 161 -8.74 28.03 -7.49
N TYR A 162 -8.18 28.94 -8.29
CA TYR A 162 -8.59 30.33 -8.28
C TYR A 162 -9.99 30.56 -8.87
N GLU A 163 -10.38 29.77 -9.88
CA GLU A 163 -11.75 29.79 -10.38
C GLU A 163 -12.76 29.37 -9.28
N GLN A 164 -12.46 28.31 -8.55
CA GLN A 164 -13.31 27.86 -7.43
C GLN A 164 -13.39 28.88 -6.27
N GLN A 165 -12.34 29.67 -6.07
CA GLN A 165 -12.35 30.77 -5.10
C GLN A 165 -13.16 31.99 -5.58
N GLY A 166 -13.72 31.94 -6.78
CA GLY A 166 -14.51 33.03 -7.37
C GLY A 166 -13.68 34.23 -7.83
N VAL A 167 -12.39 34.01 -8.11
CA VAL A 167 -11.54 35.06 -8.70
C VAL A 167 -11.92 35.26 -10.15
N GLU A 168 -12.59 36.37 -10.44
CA GLU A 168 -12.96 36.72 -11.80
C GLU A 168 -11.75 37.29 -12.55
N ILE A 169 -11.27 36.53 -13.52
CA ILE A 169 -10.21 36.97 -14.44
C ILE A 169 -10.85 37.50 -15.71
N HIS A 170 -10.56 38.76 -16.02
CA HIS A 170 -11.07 39.35 -17.27
C HIS A 170 -10.50 38.60 -18.48
N SER A 171 -11.38 38.21 -19.42
CA SER A 171 -11.05 37.35 -20.55
C SER A 171 -9.85 37.84 -21.41
N GLU A 172 -9.64 39.14 -21.47
CA GLU A 172 -8.50 39.77 -22.17
C GLU A 172 -7.17 39.54 -21.42
N LEU A 173 -7.19 39.22 -20.12
CA LEU A 173 -6.00 39.01 -19.30
C LEU A 173 -5.69 37.52 -19.06
N ALA A 174 -6.68 36.66 -19.24
CA ALA A 174 -6.56 35.22 -18.95
C ALA A 174 -5.35 34.58 -19.69
N SER A 175 -5.13 34.93 -20.94
CA SER A 175 -4.02 34.41 -21.74
C SER A 175 -2.63 34.93 -21.35
N TYR A 176 -2.55 35.92 -20.48
CA TYR A 176 -1.27 36.50 -19.98
C TYR A 176 -0.88 35.99 -18.60
N ILE A 177 -1.74 35.19 -17.96
CA ILE A 177 -1.42 34.61 -16.66
C ILE A 177 -0.49 33.41 -16.86
N ASP A 178 0.64 33.44 -16.18
CA ASP A 178 1.59 32.34 -16.09
C ASP A 178 1.20 31.45 -14.92
N TRP A 179 0.28 30.48 -15.16
CA TRP A 179 -0.23 29.57 -14.15
C TRP A 179 0.86 28.65 -13.59
N GLU A 180 1.89 28.31 -14.37
CA GLU A 180 3.04 27.57 -13.89
C GLU A 180 3.79 28.34 -12.79
N ARG A 181 3.95 29.64 -13.02
CA ARG A 181 4.57 30.53 -12.02
C ARG A 181 3.69 30.73 -10.77
N VAL A 182 2.35 30.72 -10.95
CA VAL A 182 1.41 30.73 -9.82
C VAL A 182 1.54 29.45 -9.01
N TRP A 183 1.54 28.29 -9.67
CA TRP A 183 1.76 27.02 -9.01
C TRP A 183 3.05 27.03 -8.16
N HIS A 184 4.17 27.34 -8.76
CA HIS A 184 5.47 27.37 -8.04
C HIS A 184 5.52 28.41 -6.92
N GLY A 185 4.96 29.61 -7.12
CA GLY A 185 5.06 30.70 -6.16
C GLY A 185 4.11 30.63 -4.99
N GLU A 186 2.88 30.14 -5.22
CA GLU A 186 1.81 30.18 -4.22
C GLU A 186 1.59 28.82 -3.54
N PHE A 187 1.89 27.72 -4.23
CA PHE A 187 1.64 26.38 -3.69
C PHE A 187 2.94 25.66 -3.33
N GLU A 188 3.87 25.43 -4.23
CA GLU A 188 5.12 24.70 -3.90
C GLU A 188 5.98 25.45 -2.88
N CYS A 189 5.99 26.79 -2.90
CA CYS A 189 6.69 27.59 -1.88
C CYS A 189 5.98 27.62 -0.53
N ALA A 190 4.72 27.17 -0.47
CA ALA A 190 3.87 27.15 0.73
C ALA A 190 3.52 25.73 1.18
N ASP A 191 4.48 24.80 1.13
CA ASP A 191 4.37 23.40 1.54
C ASP A 191 3.51 22.50 0.62
N GLY A 192 3.14 22.96 -0.59
CA GLY A 192 2.55 22.12 -1.63
C GLY A 192 3.60 21.32 -2.38
N TRP A 193 3.23 20.17 -2.89
CA TRP A 193 4.09 19.36 -3.74
C TRP A 193 3.27 18.55 -4.75
N SER A 194 3.93 18.05 -5.77
CA SER A 194 3.29 17.23 -6.77
C SER A 194 4.22 16.14 -7.30
N VAL A 195 3.60 15.09 -7.85
CA VAL A 195 4.33 14.00 -8.48
C VAL A 195 3.56 13.50 -9.68
N THR A 196 4.25 13.06 -10.74
CA THR A 196 3.60 12.45 -11.90
C THR A 196 3.22 11.00 -11.58
N SER A 197 1.92 10.69 -11.67
CA SER A 197 1.40 9.33 -11.59
C SER A 197 2.07 8.43 -12.63
N LYS A 198 2.50 7.26 -12.20
CA LYS A 198 3.08 6.23 -13.09
C LYS A 198 2.00 5.57 -13.93
N THR A 199 0.78 5.47 -13.40
CA THR A 199 -0.36 4.79 -14.00
C THR A 199 -1.09 5.68 -14.99
N THR A 200 -1.50 6.89 -14.57
CA THR A 200 -2.36 7.78 -15.37
C THR A 200 -1.61 8.85 -16.14
N ARG A 201 -0.33 9.11 -15.78
CA ARG A 201 0.49 10.22 -16.27
C ARG A 201 0.00 11.60 -15.86
N LYS A 202 -1.00 11.67 -15.00
CA LYS A 202 -1.48 12.91 -14.39
C LYS A 202 -0.53 13.38 -13.31
N THR A 203 -0.63 14.65 -12.96
CA THR A 203 0.05 15.26 -11.82
C THR A 203 -0.83 15.11 -10.59
N LEU A 204 -0.37 14.34 -9.61
CA LEU A 204 -0.99 14.20 -8.30
C LEU A 204 -0.56 15.40 -7.47
N VAL A 205 -1.51 16.17 -6.94
CA VAL A 205 -1.24 17.42 -6.20
C VAL A 205 -1.58 17.24 -4.73
N PHE A 206 -0.68 17.72 -3.88
CA PHE A 206 -0.82 17.69 -2.41
C PHE A 206 -0.52 19.09 -1.85
N ILE A 207 -1.29 19.47 -0.82
CA ILE A 207 -1.11 20.73 -0.08
C ILE A 207 -1.35 20.40 1.39
N GLY A 208 -0.32 20.55 2.21
CA GLY A 208 -0.36 20.25 3.64
C GLY A 208 0.09 21.40 4.48
#